data_353333b97d6ed36e8cd9a24beab481e1
#
_entry.id   353333b97d6ed36e8cd9a24beab481e1
#
_cell.length_a   1.000
_cell.length_b   1.000
_cell.length_c   1.000
_cell.angle_alpha   90.00
_cell.angle_beta   90.00
_cell.angle_gamma   90.00
#
_symmetry.space_group_name_H-M   'P 1'
#
loop_
_entity.id
_entity.type
_entity.pdbx_description
1 polymer ?
#
loop_
_entity_poly.entity_id
_entity_poly.type
_entity_poly.pdbx_seq_one_letter_code
_entity_poly.pdbx_strand_id
1 'polypeptide(L)'
;LEIQTQNNKVVGIKPNESHVATDGFSCVKGLYQHEMYQSPDRLKYPLKRQEDGSYSRVSWQQAIQEIGDKVKQLHKADGADSIGMYVGTAAGFSVLHPVFAQGFMTGLGSKSMYSSSTQDCSNKFAVSKLIYGFPFTLPFPDLDHVNCLIIVGANPIISKWSFLQVPNPSKKLKNLEKRGGKLY
;
A
#
# COMPACT_ATOMS: atom_id res chain seq x y z
N LEU A 1 -11.03 10.39 -7.61
CA LEU A 1 -11.72 9.43 -8.45
C LEU A 1 -13.22 9.68 -8.39
N GLU A 2 -13.92 9.47 -9.50
CA GLU A 2 -15.38 9.44 -9.61
C GLU A 2 -15.81 7.98 -9.80
N ILE A 3 -16.77 7.55 -9.00
CA ILE A 3 -17.28 6.18 -9.02
C ILE A 3 -18.66 6.18 -9.66
N GLN A 4 -18.83 5.39 -10.70
CA GLN A 4 -20.11 5.19 -11.36
C GLN A 4 -20.77 3.93 -10.81
N THR A 5 -22.01 4.05 -10.37
CA THR A 5 -22.77 2.93 -9.80
C THR A 5 -24.07 2.72 -10.56
N GLN A 6 -24.45 1.46 -10.74
CA GLN A 6 -25.74 1.05 -11.30
C GLN A 6 -26.22 -0.21 -10.56
N ASN A 7 -27.47 -0.20 -10.11
CA ASN A 7 -28.05 -1.34 -9.38
C ASN A 7 -27.17 -1.82 -8.20
N ASN A 8 -26.69 -0.89 -7.40
CA ASN A 8 -25.82 -1.13 -6.26
C ASN A 8 -24.47 -1.82 -6.59
N LYS A 9 -24.02 -1.74 -7.84
CA LYS A 9 -22.72 -2.22 -8.29
C LYS A 9 -21.90 -1.08 -8.86
N VAL A 10 -20.59 -1.12 -8.67
CA VAL A 10 -19.67 -0.19 -9.33
C VAL A 10 -19.49 -0.66 -10.77
N VAL A 11 -19.87 0.18 -11.72
CA VAL A 11 -19.78 -0.13 -13.16
C VAL A 11 -18.61 0.59 -13.84
N GLY A 12 -17.99 1.53 -13.16
CA GLY A 12 -16.81 2.22 -13.66
C GLY A 12 -16.18 3.14 -12.64
N ILE A 13 -14.91 3.41 -12.82
CA ILE A 13 -14.14 4.40 -12.06
C ILE A 13 -13.38 5.26 -13.07
N LYS A 14 -13.43 6.57 -12.90
CA LYS A 14 -12.67 7.52 -13.73
C LYS A 14 -11.95 8.56 -12.86
N PRO A 15 -10.91 9.21 -13.40
CA PRO A 15 -10.27 10.32 -12.70
C PRO A 15 -11.27 11.46 -12.48
N ASN A 16 -11.11 12.19 -11.41
CA ASN A 16 -11.80 13.47 -11.23
C ASN A 16 -10.93 14.57 -11.84
N GLU A 17 -11.38 15.15 -12.93
CA GLU A 17 -10.63 16.15 -13.70
C GLU A 17 -10.43 17.48 -12.94
N SER A 18 -11.31 17.79 -11.99
CA SER A 18 -11.21 18.99 -11.17
C SER A 18 -10.38 18.81 -9.90
N HIS A 19 -9.80 17.63 -9.65
CA HIS A 19 -9.05 17.36 -8.44
C HIS A 19 -7.65 18.01 -8.50
N VAL A 20 -7.44 19.03 -7.70
CA VAL A 20 -6.26 19.90 -7.73
C VAL A 20 -4.92 19.19 -7.55
N ALA A 21 -4.86 18.14 -6.72
CA ALA A 21 -3.60 17.42 -6.46
C ALA A 21 -3.25 16.37 -7.51
N THR A 22 -4.20 15.88 -8.29
CA THR A 22 -3.97 14.82 -9.28
C THR A 22 -4.06 15.29 -10.72
N ASP A 23 -4.50 16.53 -10.96
CA ASP A 23 -4.64 17.12 -12.30
C ASP A 23 -5.37 16.16 -13.26
N GLY A 24 -6.50 15.60 -12.80
CA GLY A 24 -7.27 14.63 -13.57
C GLY A 24 -6.57 13.29 -13.84
N PHE A 25 -5.50 12.96 -13.13
CA PHE A 25 -4.76 11.74 -13.35
C PHE A 25 -5.13 10.64 -12.36
N SER A 26 -5.25 9.41 -12.87
CA SER A 26 -5.26 8.19 -12.07
C SER A 26 -4.48 7.08 -12.79
N CYS A 27 -3.78 6.25 -12.04
CA CYS A 27 -3.12 5.08 -12.62
C CYS A 27 -4.12 3.92 -12.81
N VAL A 28 -3.73 2.98 -13.65
CA VAL A 28 -4.54 1.79 -13.98
C VAL A 28 -5.05 1.03 -12.75
N LYS A 29 -4.26 0.95 -11.68
CA LYS A 29 -4.65 0.27 -10.44
C LYS A 29 -5.90 0.89 -9.80
N GLY A 30 -5.99 2.21 -9.76
CA GLY A 30 -7.17 2.91 -9.24
C GLY A 30 -8.40 2.74 -10.13
N LEU A 31 -8.21 2.75 -11.44
CA LEU A 31 -9.32 2.65 -12.41
C LEU A 31 -9.98 1.26 -12.40
N TYR A 32 -9.20 0.20 -12.21
CA TYR A 32 -9.70 -1.19 -12.24
C TYR A 32 -9.91 -1.80 -10.84
N GLN A 33 -9.84 -1.01 -9.77
CA GLN A 33 -10.03 -1.51 -8.41
C GLN A 33 -11.38 -2.18 -8.18
N HIS A 34 -12.42 -1.73 -8.86
CA HIS A 34 -13.77 -2.28 -8.76
C HIS A 34 -13.86 -3.71 -9.32
N GLU A 35 -13.11 -4.06 -10.36
CA GLU A 35 -13.08 -5.41 -10.91
C GLU A 35 -12.52 -6.40 -9.88
N MET A 36 -11.42 -6.03 -9.21
CA MET A 36 -10.85 -6.84 -8.13
C MET A 36 -11.81 -6.98 -6.95
N TYR A 37 -12.51 -5.89 -6.59
CA TYR A 37 -13.48 -5.92 -5.50
C TYR A 37 -14.69 -6.81 -5.80
N GLN A 38 -15.16 -6.82 -7.05
CA GLN A 38 -16.34 -7.56 -7.51
C GLN A 38 -16.02 -8.94 -8.10
N SER A 39 -14.75 -9.32 -8.14
CA SER A 39 -14.32 -10.62 -8.68
C SER A 39 -15.10 -11.76 -8.00
N PRO A 40 -15.60 -12.74 -8.77
CA PRO A 40 -16.22 -13.95 -8.21
C PRO A 40 -15.25 -14.76 -7.37
N ASP A 41 -13.96 -14.70 -7.67
CA ASP A 41 -12.90 -15.41 -6.95
C ASP A 41 -12.47 -14.73 -5.65
N ARG A 42 -13.03 -13.55 -5.35
CA ARG A 42 -12.72 -12.84 -4.11
C ARG A 42 -13.19 -13.62 -2.90
N LEU A 43 -12.27 -13.87 -1.96
CA LEU A 43 -12.60 -14.48 -0.67
C LEU A 43 -13.50 -13.55 0.15
N LYS A 44 -14.68 -14.06 0.53
CA LYS A 44 -15.68 -13.30 1.30
C LYS A 44 -15.86 -13.84 2.70
N TYR A 45 -15.26 -15.00 2.99
CA TYR A 45 -15.38 -15.72 4.26
C TYR A 45 -14.04 -16.32 4.63
N PRO A 46 -13.78 -16.58 5.91
CA PRO A 46 -12.61 -17.35 6.33
C PRO A 46 -12.64 -18.75 5.77
N LEU A 47 -11.49 -19.22 5.33
CA LEU A 47 -11.29 -20.59 4.85
C LEU A 47 -10.28 -21.30 5.75
N LYS A 48 -10.60 -22.52 6.15
CA LYS A 48 -9.71 -23.40 6.92
C LYS A 48 -9.19 -24.49 6.01
N ARG A 49 -7.86 -24.64 5.92
CA ARG A 49 -7.23 -25.73 5.20
C ARG A 49 -7.48 -27.05 5.94
N GLN A 50 -7.86 -28.07 5.20
CA GLN A 50 -8.07 -29.43 5.68
C GLN A 50 -6.80 -30.27 5.52
N GLU A 51 -6.79 -31.48 6.10
CA GLU A 51 -5.64 -32.39 6.01
C GLU A 51 -5.37 -32.87 4.58
N ASP A 52 -6.42 -33.02 3.77
CA ASP A 52 -6.33 -33.38 2.35
C ASP A 52 -5.84 -32.22 1.45
N GLY A 53 -5.56 -31.04 2.04
CA GLY A 53 -5.15 -29.83 1.33
C GLY A 53 -6.29 -28.99 0.76
N SER A 54 -7.53 -29.45 0.83
CA SER A 54 -8.71 -28.68 0.44
C SER A 54 -9.00 -27.54 1.44
N TYR A 55 -9.92 -26.65 1.08
CA TYR A 55 -10.35 -25.57 1.94
C TYR A 55 -11.84 -25.63 2.22
N SER A 56 -12.22 -25.54 3.48
CA SER A 56 -13.62 -25.44 3.90
C SER A 56 -13.91 -24.04 4.50
N ARG A 57 -15.12 -23.57 4.25
CA ARG A 57 -15.60 -22.32 4.84
C ARG A 57 -15.86 -22.52 6.34
N VAL A 58 -15.40 -21.56 7.13
CA VAL A 58 -15.68 -21.47 8.58
C VAL A 58 -16.31 -20.12 8.92
N SER A 59 -16.93 -20.02 10.08
CA SER A 59 -17.42 -18.74 10.58
C SER A 59 -16.26 -17.83 11.05
N TRP A 60 -16.48 -16.53 11.06
CA TRP A 60 -15.53 -15.59 11.66
C TRP A 60 -15.25 -15.88 13.13
N GLN A 61 -16.30 -16.23 13.87
CA GLN A 61 -16.16 -16.57 15.28
C GLN A 61 -15.27 -17.81 15.48
N GLN A 62 -15.49 -18.85 14.70
CA GLN A 62 -14.65 -20.05 14.73
C GLN A 62 -13.20 -19.74 14.36
N ALA A 63 -12.97 -18.99 13.28
CA ALA A 63 -11.62 -18.62 12.85
C ALA A 63 -10.86 -17.82 13.94
N ILE A 64 -11.52 -16.82 14.52
CA ILE A 64 -10.93 -15.99 15.59
C ILE A 64 -10.63 -16.82 16.84
N GLN A 65 -11.54 -17.72 17.23
CA GLN A 65 -11.35 -18.58 18.39
C GLN A 65 -10.16 -19.53 18.18
N GLU A 66 -10.11 -20.24 17.06
CA GLU A 66 -9.04 -21.20 16.78
C GLU A 66 -7.67 -20.52 16.67
N ILE A 67 -7.59 -19.35 16.02
CA ILE A 67 -6.37 -18.55 15.95
C ILE A 67 -5.95 -18.06 17.33
N GLY A 68 -6.89 -17.54 18.11
CA GLY A 68 -6.63 -17.04 19.46
C GLY A 68 -6.11 -18.14 20.40
N ASP A 69 -6.70 -19.33 20.33
CA ASP A 69 -6.27 -20.47 21.15
C ASP A 69 -4.86 -20.95 20.74
N LYS A 70 -4.56 -20.97 19.42
CA LYS A 70 -3.23 -21.30 18.94
C LYS A 70 -2.18 -20.28 19.37
N VAL A 71 -2.51 -18.99 19.28
CA VAL A 71 -1.63 -17.90 19.75
C VAL A 71 -1.34 -18.05 21.25
N LYS A 72 -2.38 -18.28 22.07
CA LYS A 72 -2.19 -18.52 23.53
C LYS A 72 -1.32 -19.73 23.82
N GLN A 73 -1.53 -20.83 23.08
CA GLN A 73 -0.72 -22.03 23.21
C GLN A 73 0.76 -21.76 22.93
N LEU A 74 1.06 -21.12 21.80
CA LEU A 74 2.44 -20.79 21.42
C LEU A 74 3.08 -19.79 22.39
N HIS A 75 2.35 -18.75 22.77
CA HIS A 75 2.84 -17.77 23.74
C HIS A 75 3.19 -18.41 25.09
N LYS A 76 2.39 -19.38 25.55
CA LYS A 76 2.65 -20.10 26.80
C LYS A 76 3.83 -21.07 26.69
N ALA A 77 4.00 -21.73 25.54
CA ALA A 77 5.04 -22.74 25.34
C ALA A 77 6.40 -22.10 25.06
N ASP A 78 6.46 -21.11 24.19
CA ASP A 78 7.67 -20.63 23.53
C ASP A 78 7.90 -19.13 23.77
N GLY A 79 7.03 -18.45 24.50
CA GLY A 79 7.11 -17.03 24.82
C GLY A 79 6.61 -16.10 23.71
N ALA A 80 6.60 -14.80 24.00
CA ALA A 80 6.03 -13.77 23.14
C ALA A 80 6.70 -13.69 21.76
N ASP A 81 8.04 -13.79 21.71
CA ASP A 81 8.83 -13.60 20.48
C ASP A 81 8.76 -14.80 19.51
N SER A 82 8.11 -15.91 19.91
CA SER A 82 7.74 -17.00 19.00
C SER A 82 6.65 -16.62 17.99
N ILE A 83 5.97 -15.49 18.23
CA ILE A 83 4.90 -14.98 17.39
C ILE A 83 5.40 -13.73 16.66
N GLY A 84 5.61 -13.84 15.36
CA GLY A 84 6.02 -12.75 14.51
C GLY A 84 4.88 -12.24 13.62
N MET A 85 4.95 -10.97 13.24
CA MET A 85 4.02 -10.34 12.31
C MET A 85 4.79 -9.63 11.18
N TYR A 86 4.43 -9.92 9.95
CA TYR A 86 4.89 -9.15 8.79
C TYR A 86 3.75 -8.33 8.22
N VAL A 87 3.91 -7.01 8.22
CA VAL A 87 2.89 -6.07 7.73
C VAL A 87 3.27 -5.60 6.33
N GLY A 88 2.48 -5.99 5.34
CA GLY A 88 2.66 -5.55 3.96
C GLY A 88 2.21 -4.11 3.73
N THR A 89 2.68 -3.49 2.65
CA THR A 89 2.40 -2.09 2.29
C THR A 89 0.91 -1.78 2.19
N ALA A 90 0.10 -2.72 1.70
CA ALA A 90 -1.35 -2.53 1.57
C ALA A 90 -2.05 -2.26 2.92
N ALA A 91 -1.54 -2.81 4.02
CA ALA A 91 -2.06 -2.52 5.35
C ALA A 91 -1.84 -1.05 5.77
N GLY A 92 -0.75 -0.42 5.30
CA GLY A 92 -0.45 0.99 5.55
C GLY A 92 -1.44 1.97 4.93
N PHE A 93 -2.24 1.53 3.95
CA PHE A 93 -3.30 2.34 3.34
C PHE A 93 -4.63 2.26 4.09
N SER A 94 -4.73 1.43 5.12
CA SER A 94 -5.89 1.36 6.01
C SER A 94 -5.56 2.04 7.33
N VAL A 95 -6.41 2.95 7.77
CA VAL A 95 -6.20 3.69 9.03
C VAL A 95 -6.13 2.75 10.24
N LEU A 96 -6.93 1.70 10.26
CA LEU A 96 -7.08 0.82 11.41
C LEU A 96 -6.08 -0.35 11.43
N HIS A 97 -5.67 -0.88 10.29
CA HIS A 97 -4.77 -2.05 10.26
C HIS A 97 -3.45 -1.83 11.02
N PRO A 98 -2.70 -0.73 10.80
CA PRO A 98 -1.45 -0.49 11.56
C PRO A 98 -1.70 -0.37 13.06
N VAL A 99 -2.80 0.28 13.46
CA VAL A 99 -3.15 0.48 14.88
C VAL A 99 -3.44 -0.85 15.56
N PHE A 100 -4.29 -1.69 14.95
CA PHE A 100 -4.61 -3.01 15.51
C PHE A 100 -3.43 -3.98 15.44
N ALA A 101 -2.63 -3.96 14.37
CA ALA A 101 -1.42 -4.78 14.27
C ALA A 101 -0.40 -4.43 15.37
N GLN A 102 -0.14 -3.14 15.58
CA GLN A 102 0.75 -2.69 16.65
C GLN A 102 0.17 -3.03 18.03
N GLY A 103 -1.13 -2.79 18.23
CA GLY A 103 -1.81 -3.09 19.50
C GLY A 103 -1.77 -4.58 19.84
N PHE A 104 -1.98 -5.45 18.86
CA PHE A 104 -1.91 -6.90 19.02
C PHE A 104 -0.50 -7.35 19.44
N MET A 105 0.53 -6.91 18.73
CA MET A 105 1.92 -7.29 19.04
C MET A 105 2.38 -6.73 20.38
N THR A 106 1.98 -5.49 20.71
CA THR A 106 2.25 -4.89 22.04
C THR A 106 1.55 -5.65 23.15
N GLY A 107 0.29 -6.05 22.94
CA GLY A 107 -0.48 -6.84 23.92
C GLY A 107 0.10 -8.24 24.15
N LEU A 108 0.74 -8.84 23.15
CA LEU A 108 1.48 -10.09 23.28
C LEU A 108 2.85 -9.90 23.98
N GLY A 109 3.40 -8.70 23.98
CA GLY A 109 4.77 -8.43 24.43
C GLY A 109 5.83 -8.84 23.41
N SER A 110 5.46 -9.17 22.14
CA SER A 110 6.40 -9.56 21.11
C SER A 110 6.99 -8.34 20.41
N LYS A 111 8.31 -8.41 20.15
CA LYS A 111 9.07 -7.42 19.36
C LYS A 111 9.24 -7.84 17.90
N SER A 112 8.80 -9.05 17.52
CA SER A 112 8.98 -9.65 16.19
C SER A 112 8.00 -9.08 15.17
N MET A 113 8.03 -7.76 14.95
CA MET A 113 7.19 -7.05 13.99
C MET A 113 8.03 -6.51 12.83
N TYR A 114 7.67 -6.89 11.62
CA TYR A 114 8.42 -6.62 10.39
C TYR A 114 7.53 -5.97 9.33
N SER A 115 8.15 -5.25 8.41
CA SER A 115 7.45 -4.66 7.27
C SER A 115 8.35 -4.59 6.04
N SER A 116 7.73 -4.38 4.87
CA SER A 116 8.42 -4.16 3.61
C SER A 116 9.22 -2.85 3.57
N SER A 117 8.92 -1.91 4.45
CA SER A 117 9.52 -0.57 4.44
C SER A 117 11.03 -0.58 4.62
N THR A 118 11.59 -1.58 5.30
CA THR A 118 13.04 -1.70 5.53
C THR A 118 13.83 -1.69 4.23
N GLN A 119 13.34 -2.34 3.18
CA GLN A 119 14.00 -2.38 1.87
C GLN A 119 13.38 -1.41 0.85
N ASP A 120 12.14 -0.99 1.08
CA ASP A 120 11.42 -0.11 0.15
C ASP A 120 11.75 1.37 0.38
N CYS A 121 11.54 1.90 1.58
CA CYS A 121 11.54 3.34 1.82
C CYS A 121 12.15 3.82 3.14
N SER A 122 12.56 2.93 4.06
CA SER A 122 13.11 3.34 5.36
C SER A 122 14.38 4.19 5.23
N ASN A 123 15.21 3.94 4.23
CA ASN A 123 16.37 4.77 3.92
C ASN A 123 15.99 6.20 3.54
N LYS A 124 14.93 6.39 2.75
CA LYS A 124 14.40 7.71 2.41
C LYS A 124 13.90 8.45 3.65
N PHE A 125 13.17 7.75 4.52
CA PHE A 125 12.68 8.33 5.77
C PHE A 125 13.82 8.70 6.72
N ALA A 126 14.87 7.88 6.80
CA ALA A 126 16.06 8.19 7.59
C ALA A 126 16.76 9.45 7.07
N VAL A 127 17.02 9.52 5.77
CA VAL A 127 17.62 10.69 5.11
C VAL A 127 16.74 11.92 5.27
N SER A 128 15.44 11.79 5.07
CA SER A 128 14.50 12.90 5.25
C SER A 128 14.53 13.44 6.67
N LYS A 129 14.57 12.57 7.67
CA LYS A 129 14.72 12.99 9.07
C LYS A 129 16.03 13.75 9.32
N LEU A 130 17.15 13.31 8.73
CA LEU A 130 18.44 13.97 8.89
C LEU A 130 18.49 15.36 8.22
N ILE A 131 17.89 15.50 7.05
CA ILE A 131 17.91 16.76 6.28
C ILE A 131 16.85 17.75 6.75
N TYR A 132 15.63 17.28 7.01
CA TYR A 132 14.46 18.11 7.26
C TYR A 132 13.93 18.04 8.71
N GLY A 133 14.51 17.18 9.56
CA GLY A 133 14.06 16.97 10.94
C GLY A 133 12.82 16.08 11.09
N PHE A 134 12.15 15.73 9.99
CA PHE A 134 10.95 14.90 10.01
C PHE A 134 11.00 13.80 8.92
N PRO A 135 10.72 12.51 9.27
CA PRO A 135 10.93 11.40 8.36
C PRO A 135 10.00 11.36 7.15
N PHE A 136 8.84 11.98 7.25
CA PHE A 136 7.85 11.98 6.16
C PHE A 136 7.83 13.26 5.31
N THR A 137 8.87 14.08 5.41
CA THR A 137 9.06 15.19 4.47
C THR A 137 9.61 14.64 3.16
N LEU A 138 8.76 14.55 2.16
CA LEU A 138 9.12 14.01 0.84
C LEU A 138 9.32 15.14 -0.15
N PRO A 139 10.51 15.25 -0.78
CA PRO A 139 10.74 16.27 -1.80
C PRO A 139 9.97 15.96 -3.08
N PHE A 140 9.47 17.01 -3.74
CA PHE A 140 8.83 16.93 -5.04
C PHE A 140 9.74 17.55 -6.11
N PRO A 141 9.95 16.88 -7.25
CA PRO A 141 10.60 17.52 -8.38
C PRO A 141 9.65 18.53 -9.04
N ASP A 142 10.09 19.76 -9.20
CA ASP A 142 9.34 20.78 -9.94
C ASP A 142 9.50 20.57 -11.45
N LEU A 143 8.78 19.61 -11.99
CA LEU A 143 8.89 19.20 -13.40
C LEU A 143 8.39 20.26 -14.37
N ASP A 144 7.66 21.25 -13.92
CA ASP A 144 7.14 22.30 -14.79
C ASP A 144 8.20 23.42 -15.04
N HIS A 145 9.18 23.56 -14.16
CA HIS A 145 10.17 24.64 -14.24
C HIS A 145 11.62 24.15 -14.38
N VAL A 146 11.94 22.89 -14.06
CA VAL A 146 13.31 22.36 -14.21
C VAL A 146 13.72 22.30 -15.68
N ASN A 147 15.00 22.57 -15.97
CA ASN A 147 15.59 22.45 -17.30
C ASN A 147 16.48 21.21 -17.45
N CYS A 148 16.85 20.58 -16.34
CA CYS A 148 17.63 19.35 -16.32
C CYS A 148 17.09 18.45 -15.20
N LEU A 149 16.74 17.21 -15.55
CA LEU A 149 16.29 16.18 -14.62
C LEU A 149 17.17 14.95 -14.76
N ILE A 150 17.70 14.50 -13.65
CA ILE A 150 18.45 13.24 -13.56
C ILE A 150 17.63 12.26 -12.73
N ILE A 151 17.37 11.06 -13.27
CA ILE A 151 16.63 9.99 -12.62
C ILE A 151 17.56 8.81 -12.36
N VAL A 152 17.80 8.49 -11.10
CA VAL A 152 18.72 7.43 -10.71
C VAL A 152 17.96 6.29 -10.06
N GLY A 153 18.06 5.07 -10.60
CA GLY A 153 17.50 3.86 -10.00
C GLY A 153 15.97 3.81 -9.93
N ALA A 154 15.26 4.60 -10.76
CA ALA A 154 13.81 4.65 -10.75
C ALA A 154 13.22 4.66 -12.15
N ASN A 155 12.00 4.15 -12.30
CA ASN A 155 11.22 4.28 -13.53
C ASN A 155 9.87 4.93 -13.24
N PRO A 156 9.77 6.26 -13.27
CA PRO A 156 8.54 6.98 -12.93
C PRO A 156 7.37 6.70 -13.88
N ILE A 157 7.65 6.26 -15.11
CA ILE A 157 6.59 5.87 -16.06
C ILE A 157 5.88 4.60 -15.59
N ILE A 158 6.61 3.65 -15.01
CA ILE A 158 6.05 2.39 -14.50
C ILE A 158 5.51 2.59 -13.07
N SER A 159 6.33 3.13 -12.17
CA SER A 159 5.97 3.31 -10.76
C SER A 159 4.91 4.39 -10.55
N LYS A 160 4.67 5.22 -11.56
CA LYS A 160 3.83 6.43 -11.46
C LYS A 160 4.28 7.38 -10.36
N TRP A 161 5.58 7.31 -10.03
CA TRP A 161 6.23 8.13 -9.02
C TRP A 161 5.56 8.02 -7.65
N SER A 162 5.20 6.82 -7.24
CA SER A 162 4.73 6.57 -5.87
C SER A 162 5.68 7.22 -4.88
N PHE A 163 5.18 7.82 -3.83
CA PHE A 163 5.84 8.70 -2.88
C PHE A 163 6.23 10.10 -3.38
N LEU A 164 6.44 10.33 -4.65
CA LEU A 164 6.72 11.67 -5.19
C LEU A 164 5.46 12.38 -5.70
N GLN A 165 4.34 11.68 -5.75
CA GLN A 165 2.99 12.19 -6.04
C GLN A 165 2.90 13.17 -7.22
N VAL A 166 3.75 12.98 -8.23
CA VAL A 166 3.70 13.79 -9.45
C VAL A 166 2.53 13.29 -10.31
N PRO A 167 1.52 14.11 -10.57
CA PRO A 167 0.43 13.73 -11.43
C PRO A 167 0.92 13.51 -12.85
N ASN A 168 0.44 12.46 -13.50
CA ASN A 168 0.71 12.13 -14.89
C ASN A 168 2.20 12.24 -15.29
N PRO A 169 3.12 11.44 -14.68
CA PRO A 169 4.55 11.60 -14.90
C PRO A 169 4.96 11.48 -16.38
N SER A 170 4.27 10.65 -17.16
CA SER A 170 4.53 10.52 -18.59
C SER A 170 4.29 11.83 -19.36
N LYS A 171 3.21 12.55 -19.05
CA LYS A 171 2.91 13.85 -19.65
C LYS A 171 3.92 14.90 -19.19
N LYS A 172 4.26 14.94 -17.91
CA LYS A 172 5.20 15.90 -17.34
C LYS A 172 6.61 15.73 -17.93
N LEU A 173 7.12 14.50 -18.05
CA LEU A 173 8.42 14.22 -18.67
C LEU A 173 8.44 14.60 -20.14
N LYS A 174 7.41 14.24 -20.92
CA LYS A 174 7.30 14.68 -22.31
C LYS A 174 7.25 16.20 -22.47
N ASN A 175 6.61 16.91 -21.55
CA ASN A 175 6.56 18.36 -21.57
C ASN A 175 7.93 18.98 -21.24
N LEU A 176 8.71 18.38 -20.32
CA LEU A 176 10.10 18.78 -20.08
C LEU A 176 10.92 18.73 -21.36
N GLU A 177 10.91 17.60 -22.05
CA GLU A 177 11.65 17.44 -23.32
C GLU A 177 11.18 18.41 -24.42
N LYS A 178 9.86 18.58 -24.58
CA LYS A 178 9.28 19.51 -25.59
C LYS A 178 9.72 20.97 -25.42
N ARG A 179 9.96 21.42 -24.19
CA ARG A 179 10.46 22.78 -23.93
C ARG A 179 11.99 22.89 -23.93
N GLY A 180 12.70 21.83 -24.42
CA GLY A 180 14.15 21.79 -24.54
C GLY A 180 14.89 21.35 -23.28
N GLY A 181 14.20 20.91 -22.25
CA GLY A 181 14.80 20.35 -21.04
C GLY A 181 15.52 19.03 -21.32
N LYS A 182 16.50 18.70 -20.49
CA LYS A 182 17.31 17.48 -20.59
C LYS A 182 16.86 16.46 -19.56
N LEU A 183 16.75 15.20 -19.99
CA LEU A 183 16.40 14.05 -19.16
C LEU A 183 17.52 13.01 -19.23
N TYR A 184 18.05 12.57 -18.08
CA TYR A 184 19.10 11.57 -17.93
C TYR A 184 18.69 10.47 -16.97
#